data_aa582394a7831c3497d310e7ec20bea0
#
_entry.id   aa582394a7831c3497d310e7ec20bea0
#
_cell.length_a   1.000
_cell.length_b   1.000
_cell.length_c   1.000
_cell.angle_alpha   90.00
_cell.angle_beta   90.00
_cell.angle_gamma   90.00
#
_symmetry.space_group_name_H-M   'P 1'
#
loop_
_entity.id
_entity.type
_entity.pdbx_description
1 polymer ?
#
loop_
_entity_poly.entity_id
_entity_poly.type
_entity_poly.pdbx_seq_one_letter_code
_entity_poly.pdbx_strand_id
1 'polypeptide(L)'
;MSGLAEDLDAIAAAGDYDDADAVVEEAVRELLRRRPELRVSLAVEKYRTGTVSYNRAAELAGLSAEAFRDELADRGIDRDAGFLRDAQREGQLERFTE
;
A
#
# COMPACT_ATOMS: atom_id res chain seq x y z
N MET A 1 -5.15 25.05 -1.11
CA MET A 1 -4.73 24.95 0.30
C MET A 1 -3.28 25.30 0.39
N SER A 2 -3.01 26.56 0.28
CA SER A 2 -1.62 27.02 0.18
C SER A 2 -0.87 26.96 1.51
N GLY A 3 -1.55 26.70 2.63
CA GLY A 3 -0.90 26.70 3.93
C GLY A 3 -0.52 25.35 4.48
N LEU A 4 -0.72 24.28 3.69
CA LEU A 4 -0.51 22.93 4.22
C LEU A 4 0.95 22.68 4.61
N ALA A 5 1.87 23.04 3.76
CA ALA A 5 3.28 22.81 4.05
C ALA A 5 3.72 23.60 5.29
N GLU A 6 3.27 24.83 5.41
CA GLU A 6 3.57 25.65 6.58
C GLU A 6 2.97 25.06 7.84
N ASP A 7 1.74 24.56 7.73
CA ASP A 7 1.07 23.95 8.87
C ASP A 7 1.80 22.68 9.30
N LEU A 8 2.27 21.88 8.35
CA LEU A 8 3.01 20.66 8.67
C LEU A 8 4.30 21.01 9.42
N ASP A 9 5.01 22.03 8.96
CA ASP A 9 6.24 22.44 9.63
C ASP A 9 5.95 22.95 11.04
N ALA A 10 4.87 23.71 11.18
CA ALA A 10 4.50 24.22 12.49
C ALA A 10 4.10 23.10 13.45
N ILE A 11 3.37 22.11 12.95
CA ILE A 11 2.98 20.98 13.77
C ILE A 11 4.21 20.18 14.18
N ALA A 12 5.14 19.99 13.25
CA ALA A 12 6.35 19.23 13.55
C ALA A 12 7.11 19.90 14.68
N ALA A 13 7.25 21.22 14.62
CA ALA A 13 7.96 21.95 15.65
C ALA A 13 7.21 21.93 16.98
N ALA A 14 5.90 22.12 16.94
CA ALA A 14 5.09 22.21 18.15
C ALA A 14 4.93 20.85 18.83
N GLY A 15 4.93 19.76 18.06
CA GLY A 15 4.67 18.42 18.58
C GLY A 15 5.90 17.57 18.77
N ASP A 16 7.09 18.14 18.64
CA ASP A 16 8.33 17.40 18.83
C ASP A 16 8.55 16.29 17.80
N TYR A 17 8.09 16.52 16.59
CA TYR A 17 8.42 15.62 15.48
C TYR A 17 9.76 16.04 14.88
N ASP A 18 10.46 15.06 14.33
CA ASP A 18 11.75 15.35 13.70
C ASP A 18 11.60 16.27 12.50
N ASP A 19 10.56 16.07 11.71
CA ASP A 19 10.33 16.86 10.51
C ASP A 19 8.89 16.69 10.06
N ALA A 20 8.54 17.37 8.97
CA ALA A 20 7.20 17.29 8.42
C ALA A 20 6.84 15.89 7.95
N ASP A 21 7.83 15.15 7.44
CA ASP A 21 7.58 13.78 6.99
C ASP A 21 7.11 12.89 8.14
N ALA A 22 7.66 13.11 9.33
CA ALA A 22 7.23 12.34 10.49
C ALA A 22 5.78 12.62 10.84
N VAL A 23 5.35 13.88 10.69
CA VAL A 23 3.95 14.24 10.89
C VAL A 23 3.07 13.51 9.88
N VAL A 24 3.48 13.53 8.61
CA VAL A 24 2.72 12.87 7.56
C VAL A 24 2.61 11.38 7.80
N GLU A 25 3.71 10.75 8.21
CA GLU A 25 3.69 9.32 8.51
C GLU A 25 2.67 8.98 9.58
N GLU A 26 2.66 9.76 10.64
CA GLU A 26 1.70 9.51 11.71
C GLU A 26 0.28 9.75 11.23
N ALA A 27 0.07 10.81 10.45
CA ALA A 27 -1.26 11.10 9.92
C ALA A 27 -1.77 9.97 9.03
N VAL A 28 -0.89 9.41 8.20
CA VAL A 28 -1.27 8.30 7.32
C VAL A 28 -1.62 7.08 8.15
N ARG A 29 -0.79 6.74 9.15
CA ARG A 29 -1.10 5.60 10.01
C ARG A 29 -2.44 5.79 10.72
N GLU A 30 -2.70 6.99 11.18
CA GLU A 30 -3.95 7.28 11.88
C GLU A 30 -5.13 7.18 10.92
N LEU A 31 -4.97 7.69 9.70
CA LEU A 31 -6.01 7.61 8.69
C LEU A 31 -6.35 6.16 8.36
N LEU A 32 -5.33 5.33 8.18
CA LEU A 32 -5.55 3.93 7.84
C LEU A 32 -6.16 3.16 8.99
N ARG A 33 -5.82 3.54 10.22
CA ARG A 33 -6.41 2.91 11.40
C ARG A 33 -7.89 3.25 11.52
N ARG A 34 -8.25 4.47 11.19
CA ARG A 34 -9.63 4.90 11.29
C ARG A 34 -10.49 4.43 10.13
N ARG A 35 -9.86 4.11 9.01
CA ARG A 35 -10.58 3.70 7.81
C ARG A 35 -10.01 2.38 7.29
N PRO A 36 -10.44 1.28 7.89
CA PRO A 36 -9.91 -0.03 7.48
C PRO A 36 -10.11 -0.33 6.00
N GLU A 37 -11.20 0.15 5.42
CA GLU A 37 -11.44 -0.09 4.00
C GLU A 37 -10.37 0.58 3.14
N LEU A 38 -9.87 1.71 3.58
CA LEU A 38 -8.79 2.40 2.86
C LEU A 38 -7.48 1.65 3.00
N ARG A 39 -7.25 1.06 4.17
CA ARG A 39 -6.07 0.23 4.39
C ARG A 39 -6.05 -0.95 3.42
N VAL A 40 -7.21 -1.60 3.27
CA VAL A 40 -7.32 -2.72 2.34
C VAL A 40 -7.10 -2.22 0.90
N SER A 41 -7.70 -1.10 0.55
CA SER A 41 -7.53 -0.54 -0.79
C SER A 41 -6.07 -0.23 -1.09
N LEU A 42 -5.35 0.30 -0.12
CA LEU A 42 -3.91 0.58 -0.29
C LEU A 42 -3.15 -0.71 -0.55
N ALA A 43 -3.43 -1.75 0.24
CA ALA A 43 -2.74 -3.02 0.07
C ALA A 43 -3.04 -3.62 -1.30
N VAL A 44 -4.29 -3.56 -1.73
CA VAL A 44 -4.68 -4.06 -3.04
C VAL A 44 -3.93 -3.33 -4.15
N GLU A 45 -3.85 -2.02 -4.03
CA GLU A 45 -3.17 -1.24 -5.07
C GLU A 45 -1.69 -1.57 -5.13
N LYS A 46 -1.06 -1.73 -3.96
CA LYS A 46 0.36 -2.08 -3.93
C LYS A 46 0.60 -3.46 -4.53
N TYR A 47 -0.30 -4.39 -4.27
CA TYR A 47 -0.19 -5.71 -4.85
C TYR A 47 -0.41 -5.66 -6.35
N ARG A 48 -1.44 -4.93 -6.77
CA ARG A 48 -1.80 -4.85 -8.18
C ARG A 48 -0.66 -4.27 -9.01
N THR A 49 0.05 -3.30 -8.46
CA THR A 49 1.17 -2.68 -9.16
C THR A 49 2.48 -3.43 -8.96
N GLY A 50 2.45 -4.53 -8.21
CA GLY A 50 3.64 -5.35 -8.02
C GLY A 50 4.63 -4.78 -7.01
N THR A 51 4.19 -3.84 -6.20
CA THR A 51 5.06 -3.23 -5.20
C THR A 51 5.35 -4.17 -4.04
N VAL A 52 4.40 -5.02 -3.71
CA VAL A 52 4.55 -5.98 -2.61
C VAL A 52 4.05 -7.33 -3.06
N SER A 53 4.52 -8.38 -2.37
CA SER A 53 4.06 -9.73 -2.63
C SER A 53 2.63 -9.90 -2.12
N TYR A 54 2.01 -11.02 -2.52
CA TYR A 54 0.67 -11.34 -2.08
C TYR A 54 0.59 -11.41 -0.55
N ASN A 55 1.52 -12.16 0.05
CA ASN A 55 1.48 -12.33 1.50
C ASN A 55 1.71 -11.01 2.22
N ARG A 56 2.61 -10.20 1.71
CA ARG A 56 2.87 -8.91 2.31
C ARG A 56 1.66 -8.00 2.19
N ALA A 57 0.97 -8.05 1.05
CA ALA A 57 -0.23 -7.24 0.86
C ALA A 57 -1.33 -7.65 1.83
N ALA A 58 -1.51 -8.95 2.04
CA ALA A 58 -2.50 -9.42 3.01
C ALA A 58 -2.18 -8.91 4.41
N GLU A 59 -0.89 -8.94 4.78
CA GLU A 59 -0.47 -8.39 6.07
C GLU A 59 -0.79 -6.91 6.17
N LEU A 60 -0.46 -6.17 5.13
CA LEU A 60 -0.73 -4.73 5.12
C LEU A 60 -2.22 -4.45 5.25
N ALA A 61 -3.03 -5.28 4.62
CA ALA A 61 -4.49 -5.13 4.69
C ALA A 61 -5.04 -5.52 6.05
N GLY A 62 -4.26 -6.26 6.84
CA GLY A 62 -4.75 -6.78 8.11
C GLY A 62 -5.68 -7.96 7.92
N LEU A 63 -5.53 -8.69 6.83
CA LEU A 63 -6.39 -9.80 6.47
C LEU A 63 -5.59 -11.09 6.36
N SER A 64 -6.29 -12.21 6.52
CA SER A 64 -5.69 -13.49 6.21
C SER A 64 -5.49 -13.59 4.69
N ALA A 65 -4.66 -14.54 4.27
CA ALA A 65 -4.45 -14.73 2.84
C ALA A 65 -5.75 -15.04 2.14
N GLU A 66 -6.59 -15.85 2.78
CA GLU A 66 -7.87 -16.24 2.20
C GLU A 66 -8.82 -15.05 2.10
N ALA A 67 -8.90 -14.26 3.16
CA ALA A 67 -9.76 -13.08 3.14
C ALA A 67 -9.28 -12.07 2.11
N PHE A 68 -7.96 -11.94 1.96
CA PHE A 68 -7.42 -11.02 0.98
C PHE A 68 -7.74 -11.51 -0.44
N ARG A 69 -7.71 -12.82 -0.67
CA ARG A 69 -8.09 -13.35 -1.96
C ARG A 69 -9.54 -13.02 -2.29
N ASP A 70 -10.42 -13.15 -1.29
CA ASP A 70 -11.83 -12.81 -1.49
C ASP A 70 -11.99 -11.33 -1.82
N GLU A 71 -11.20 -10.49 -1.17
CA GLU A 71 -11.25 -9.07 -1.43
C GLU A 71 -10.82 -8.76 -2.85
N LEU A 72 -9.77 -9.41 -3.32
CA LEU A 72 -9.32 -9.24 -4.70
C LEU A 72 -10.40 -9.66 -5.69
N ALA A 73 -11.04 -10.79 -5.42
CA ALA A 73 -12.10 -11.28 -6.28
C ALA A 73 -13.26 -10.29 -6.34
N ASP A 74 -13.63 -9.74 -5.19
CA ASP A 74 -14.71 -8.77 -5.13
C ASP A 74 -14.39 -7.52 -5.94
N ARG A 75 -13.14 -7.20 -6.08
CA ARG A 75 -12.71 -6.03 -6.85
C ARG A 75 -12.38 -6.37 -8.30
N GLY A 76 -12.59 -7.62 -8.68
CA GLY A 76 -12.33 -8.04 -10.06
C GLY A 76 -10.85 -8.19 -10.37
N ILE A 77 -10.03 -8.42 -9.37
CA ILE A 77 -8.59 -8.58 -9.53
C ILE A 77 -8.25 -10.04 -9.34
N ASP A 78 -7.61 -10.63 -10.33
CA ASP A 78 -7.23 -12.03 -10.30
C ASP A 78 -5.87 -12.15 -9.61
N ARG A 79 -5.81 -13.02 -8.59
CA ARG A 79 -4.54 -13.27 -7.92
C ARG A 79 -3.50 -13.79 -8.89
N ASP A 80 -3.95 -14.63 -9.83
CA ASP A 80 -3.05 -15.21 -10.81
C ASP A 80 -2.46 -14.13 -11.71
N ALA A 81 -3.26 -13.13 -12.06
CA ALA A 81 -2.77 -12.02 -12.87
C ALA A 81 -1.69 -11.25 -12.14
N GLY A 82 -1.89 -11.03 -10.84
CA GLY A 82 -0.89 -10.36 -10.04
C GLY A 82 0.37 -11.19 -9.92
N PHE A 83 0.21 -12.49 -9.71
CA PHE A 83 1.34 -13.39 -9.62
C PHE A 83 2.13 -13.40 -10.92
N LEU A 84 1.43 -13.44 -12.04
CA LEU A 84 2.09 -13.42 -13.34
C LEU A 84 2.86 -12.14 -13.57
N ARG A 85 2.31 -11.03 -13.10
CA ARG A 85 3.01 -9.76 -13.24
C ARG A 85 4.31 -9.78 -12.47
N ASP A 86 4.29 -10.31 -11.26
CA ASP A 86 5.50 -10.43 -10.47
C ASP A 86 6.50 -11.34 -11.14
N ALA A 87 6.03 -12.46 -11.66
CA ALA A 87 6.89 -13.40 -12.36
C ALA A 87 7.50 -12.77 -13.60
N GLN A 88 6.70 -12.00 -14.33
CA GLN A 88 7.21 -11.31 -15.49
C GLN A 88 8.31 -10.34 -15.13
N ARG A 89 8.14 -9.63 -14.04
CA ARG A 89 9.14 -8.65 -13.63
C ARG A 89 10.44 -9.31 -13.27
N GLU A 90 10.37 -10.43 -12.57
CA GLU A 90 11.56 -11.15 -12.15
C GLU A 90 12.20 -11.92 -13.29
N GLY A 91 11.38 -12.60 -14.08
CA GLY A 91 11.87 -13.45 -15.13
C GLY A 91 11.70 -12.89 -16.51
N GLN A 92 11.51 -11.58 -16.60
CA GLN A 92 11.20 -10.98 -17.88
C GLN A 92 12.27 -11.26 -18.91
N LEU A 93 13.52 -11.21 -18.48
CA LEU A 93 14.63 -11.46 -19.40
C LEU A 93 14.61 -12.91 -19.89
N GLU A 94 14.33 -13.81 -19.00
CA GLU A 94 14.25 -15.22 -19.38
C GLU A 94 13.17 -15.44 -20.41
N ARG A 95 12.02 -14.82 -20.18
CA ARG A 95 10.88 -15.03 -21.04
C ARG A 95 11.15 -14.54 -22.44
N PHE A 96 11.85 -13.45 -22.55
CA PHE A 96 12.09 -12.85 -23.83
C PHE A 96 13.29 -13.41 -24.57
N THR A 97 13.99 -14.28 -23.92
CA THR A 97 15.10 -14.96 -24.57
C THR A 97 14.68 -16.23 -25.27
N GLU A 98 13.46 -16.62 -25.09
CA GLU A 98 12.97 -17.82 -25.77
C GLU A 98 12.83 -17.64 -27.25
#